data_a020bb3957bcd9ceb8daeaa9304d7a3e
#
_entry.id   a020bb3957bcd9ceb8daeaa9304d7a3e
#
_cell.length_a   1.000
_cell.length_b   1.000
_cell.length_c   1.000
_cell.angle_alpha   90.00
_cell.angle_beta   90.00
_cell.angle_gamma   90.00
#
_symmetry.space_group_name_H-M   'P 1'
#
loop_
_entity.id
_entity.type
_entity.pdbx_description
1 polymer ?
#
loop_
_entity_poly.entity_id
_entity_poly.type
_entity_poly.pdbx_seq_one_letter_code
_entity_poly.pdbx_strand_id
1 'polypeptide(L)'
;ASADEVSHALRATEKANIPLLGYGSKAFMLSLIENAVKISHGKVKGYDIGQIVEVSKELLRLPGHPFDGVKATLAKLRDTGRYRMVVFTKGELLDQENKFHRSGLRPYFDDIVIVSEKTPDAYNRLCKQFGVKIGQLLMVGDSYPEDIAPVLEIGGWAVHIPNDMDSEDIEYLNKIHPHLLRLSRFAELIEFLSPYPRLIDKSILS
;
A
#
# COMPACT_ATOMS: atom_id res chain seq x y z
N ALA A 1 26.45 -16.52 -10.46
CA ALA A 1 25.19 -16.74 -9.78
C ALA A 1 24.05 -16.75 -10.80
N SER A 2 23.07 -17.62 -10.61
CA SER A 2 21.84 -17.62 -11.42
C SER A 2 20.96 -16.40 -11.06
N ALA A 3 19.97 -16.08 -11.90
CA ALA A 3 19.03 -14.99 -11.61
C ALA A 3 18.27 -15.24 -10.30
N ASP A 4 17.89 -16.49 -10.02
CA ASP A 4 17.19 -16.88 -8.80
C ASP A 4 18.06 -16.72 -7.54
N GLU A 5 19.33 -17.10 -7.60
CA GLU A 5 20.28 -16.90 -6.50
C GLU A 5 20.47 -15.40 -6.22
N VAL A 6 20.59 -14.58 -7.26
CA VAL A 6 20.71 -13.12 -7.14
C VAL A 6 19.45 -12.53 -6.49
N SER A 7 18.27 -12.94 -6.95
CA SER A 7 16.98 -12.47 -6.44
C SER A 7 16.77 -12.86 -4.97
N HIS A 8 17.09 -14.10 -4.61
CA HIS A 8 16.98 -14.57 -3.23
C HIS A 8 17.94 -13.80 -2.29
N ALA A 9 19.19 -13.61 -2.72
CA ALA A 9 20.18 -12.86 -1.95
C ALA A 9 19.79 -11.38 -1.80
N LEU A 10 19.18 -10.78 -2.84
CA LEU A 10 18.66 -9.42 -2.78
C LEU A 10 17.55 -9.29 -1.72
N ARG A 11 16.55 -10.18 -1.74
CA ARG A 11 15.47 -10.18 -0.73
C ARG A 11 16.01 -10.30 0.70
N ALA A 12 17.02 -11.14 0.91
CA ALA A 12 17.66 -11.28 2.22
C ALA A 12 18.39 -9.99 2.64
N THR A 13 19.07 -9.32 1.69
CA THR A 13 19.75 -8.05 1.92
C THR A 13 18.75 -6.93 2.23
N GLU A 14 17.64 -6.83 1.47
CA GLU A 14 16.57 -5.87 1.74
C GLU A 14 15.99 -6.06 3.13
N LYS A 15 15.62 -7.29 3.48
CA LYS A 15 15.07 -7.62 4.80
C LYS A 15 16.01 -7.24 5.95
N ALA A 16 17.31 -7.43 5.77
CA ALA A 16 18.32 -7.03 6.75
C ALA A 16 18.48 -5.51 6.87
N ASN A 17 18.21 -4.79 5.77
CA ASN A 17 18.36 -3.34 5.71
C ASN A 17 17.14 -2.55 6.20
N ILE A 18 15.94 -3.14 6.17
CA ILE A 18 14.70 -2.47 6.60
C ILE A 18 14.80 -1.82 7.98
N PRO A 19 15.35 -2.45 9.04
CA PRO A 19 15.41 -1.83 10.36
C PRO A 19 16.25 -0.54 10.42
N LEU A 20 17.23 -0.39 9.52
CA LEU A 20 18.14 0.77 9.49
C LEU A 20 17.72 1.79 8.43
N LEU A 21 17.34 1.33 7.24
CA LEU A 21 17.09 2.19 6.09
C LEU A 21 15.60 2.46 5.85
N GLY A 22 14.72 1.71 6.52
CA GLY A 22 13.28 1.78 6.26
C GLY A 22 12.88 1.19 4.91
N TYR A 23 11.67 1.52 4.50
CA TYR A 23 11.11 1.16 3.20
C TYR A 23 11.27 2.30 2.21
N GLY A 24 11.44 1.98 0.92
CA GLY A 24 11.46 2.98 -0.14
C GLY A 24 12.53 2.71 -1.19
N SER A 25 12.44 3.43 -2.29
CA SER A 25 13.29 3.21 -3.47
C SER A 25 14.78 3.47 -3.21
N LYS A 26 15.10 4.38 -2.27
CA LYS A 26 16.50 4.63 -1.89
C LYS A 26 17.09 3.46 -1.10
N ALA A 27 16.32 2.91 -0.14
CA ALA A 27 16.72 1.72 0.61
C ALA A 27 16.90 0.52 -0.33
N PHE A 28 15.98 0.35 -1.28
CA PHE A 28 16.07 -0.67 -2.32
C PHE A 28 17.35 -0.50 -3.17
N MET A 29 17.64 0.70 -3.65
CA MET A 29 18.85 0.98 -4.41
C MET A 29 20.12 0.64 -3.62
N LEU A 30 20.21 1.00 -2.35
CA LEU A 30 21.33 0.64 -1.49
C LEU A 30 21.46 -0.87 -1.33
N SER A 31 20.34 -1.57 -1.15
CA SER A 31 20.31 -3.03 -1.06
C SER A 31 20.75 -3.71 -2.36
N LEU A 32 20.38 -3.14 -3.53
CA LEU A 32 20.88 -3.61 -4.84
C LEU A 32 22.40 -3.47 -4.95
N ILE A 33 22.95 -2.32 -4.58
CA ILE A 33 24.41 -2.07 -4.61
C ILE A 33 25.11 -3.01 -3.64
N GLU A 34 24.63 -3.14 -2.42
CA GLU A 34 25.20 -4.03 -1.41
C GLU A 34 25.19 -5.48 -1.86
N ASN A 35 24.06 -5.93 -2.44
CA ASN A 35 23.92 -7.26 -2.99
C ASN A 35 24.91 -7.52 -4.14
N ALA A 36 25.06 -6.57 -5.05
CA ALA A 36 26.02 -6.67 -6.16
C ALA A 36 27.47 -6.81 -5.65
N VAL A 37 27.84 -6.04 -4.61
CA VAL A 37 29.16 -6.15 -3.97
C VAL A 37 29.35 -7.52 -3.32
N LYS A 38 28.35 -7.98 -2.55
CA LYS A 38 28.39 -9.29 -1.86
C LYS A 38 28.53 -10.45 -2.86
N ILE A 39 27.66 -10.53 -3.85
CA ILE A 39 27.62 -11.63 -4.83
C ILE A 39 28.91 -11.67 -5.68
N SER A 40 29.46 -10.50 -6.03
CA SER A 40 30.71 -10.41 -6.78
C SER A 40 31.97 -10.63 -5.93
N HIS A 41 31.82 -10.85 -4.61
CA HIS A 41 32.93 -10.90 -3.65
C HIS A 41 33.82 -9.65 -3.73
N GLY A 42 33.20 -8.48 -3.86
CA GLY A 42 33.90 -7.20 -3.99
C GLY A 42 34.52 -6.92 -5.37
N LYS A 43 34.23 -7.74 -6.38
CA LYS A 43 34.82 -7.61 -7.73
C LYS A 43 33.92 -6.82 -8.71
N VAL A 44 32.74 -6.38 -8.28
CA VAL A 44 31.86 -5.52 -9.09
C VAL A 44 32.60 -4.23 -9.48
N LYS A 45 32.50 -3.85 -10.73
CA LYS A 45 33.19 -2.65 -11.24
C LYS A 45 32.36 -1.40 -10.96
N GLY A 46 33.04 -0.24 -10.84
CA GLY A 46 32.37 1.04 -10.68
C GLY A 46 31.36 1.33 -11.80
N TYR A 47 31.64 0.87 -13.02
CA TYR A 47 30.70 0.97 -14.13
C TYR A 47 29.38 0.23 -13.85
N ASP A 48 29.44 -1.01 -13.33
CA ASP A 48 28.26 -1.83 -13.05
C ASP A 48 27.43 -1.18 -11.91
N ILE A 49 28.10 -0.64 -10.90
CA ILE A 49 27.45 0.14 -9.83
C ILE A 49 26.74 1.38 -10.41
N GLY A 50 27.41 2.07 -11.35
CA GLY A 50 26.81 3.20 -12.07
C GLY A 50 25.51 2.82 -12.79
N GLN A 51 25.50 1.64 -13.45
CA GLN A 51 24.28 1.13 -14.11
C GLN A 51 23.17 0.85 -13.12
N ILE A 52 23.45 0.24 -11.97
CA ILE A 52 22.47 0.01 -10.91
C ILE A 52 21.87 1.33 -10.44
N VAL A 53 22.67 2.37 -10.23
CA VAL A 53 22.21 3.69 -9.81
C VAL A 53 21.29 4.32 -10.87
N GLU A 54 21.66 4.27 -12.16
CA GLU A 54 20.82 4.85 -13.22
C GLU A 54 19.48 4.10 -13.38
N VAL A 55 19.48 2.76 -13.38
CA VAL A 55 18.25 1.96 -13.41
C VAL A 55 17.35 2.29 -12.19
N SER A 56 17.95 2.44 -11.01
CA SER A 56 17.20 2.80 -9.80
C SER A 56 16.56 4.21 -9.91
N LYS A 57 17.28 5.17 -10.52
CA LYS A 57 16.70 6.49 -10.79
C LYS A 57 15.55 6.45 -11.79
N GLU A 58 15.63 5.58 -12.79
CA GLU A 58 14.56 5.38 -13.76
C GLU A 58 13.33 4.77 -13.10
N LEU A 59 13.49 3.76 -12.23
CA LEU A 59 12.40 3.20 -11.43
C LEU A 59 11.68 4.26 -10.60
N LEU A 60 12.43 5.19 -9.99
CA LEU A 60 11.86 6.33 -9.26
C LEU A 60 11.01 7.27 -10.13
N ARG A 61 11.26 7.30 -11.43
CA ARG A 61 10.53 8.16 -12.37
C ARG A 61 9.31 7.48 -12.98
N LEU A 62 9.17 6.17 -12.83
CA LEU A 62 8.03 5.46 -13.40
C LEU A 62 6.72 6.02 -12.86
N PRO A 63 5.75 6.32 -13.73
CA PRO A 63 4.43 6.71 -13.28
C PRO A 63 3.74 5.52 -12.61
N GLY A 64 3.10 5.76 -11.47
CA GLY A 64 2.16 4.78 -10.93
C GLY A 64 0.92 4.77 -11.82
N HIS A 65 0.62 3.64 -12.43
CA HIS A 65 -0.62 3.47 -13.19
C HIS A 65 -1.70 2.93 -12.25
N PRO A 66 -2.74 3.72 -11.94
CA PRO A 66 -3.87 3.20 -11.20
C PRO A 66 -4.52 2.03 -11.95
N PHE A 67 -4.99 1.03 -11.22
CA PHE A 67 -5.75 -0.06 -11.81
C PHE A 67 -7.02 0.45 -12.51
N ASP A 68 -7.53 -0.36 -13.42
CA ASP A 68 -8.75 -0.02 -14.17
C ASP A 68 -9.93 0.26 -13.23
N GLY A 69 -10.68 1.31 -13.55
CA GLY A 69 -11.84 1.73 -12.79
C GLY A 69 -11.54 2.57 -11.55
N VAL A 70 -10.29 2.63 -11.05
CA VAL A 70 -9.95 3.39 -9.82
C VAL A 70 -10.30 4.86 -9.95
N LYS A 71 -9.86 5.53 -11.02
CA LYS A 71 -10.16 6.96 -11.22
C LYS A 71 -11.65 7.25 -11.30
N ALA A 72 -12.39 6.43 -12.03
CA ALA A 72 -13.84 6.59 -12.20
C ALA A 72 -14.59 6.39 -10.87
N THR A 73 -14.16 5.42 -10.07
CA THR A 73 -14.76 5.15 -8.75
C THR A 73 -14.45 6.29 -7.77
N LEU A 74 -13.21 6.76 -7.72
CA LEU A 74 -12.81 7.89 -6.88
C LEU A 74 -13.58 9.17 -7.25
N ALA A 75 -13.75 9.45 -8.55
CA ALA A 75 -14.55 10.58 -9.01
C ALA A 75 -16.00 10.50 -8.48
N LYS A 76 -16.66 9.33 -8.65
CA LYS A 76 -18.01 9.12 -8.14
C LYS A 76 -18.11 9.27 -6.61
N LEU A 77 -17.14 8.75 -5.87
CA LEU A 77 -17.09 8.93 -4.40
C LEU A 77 -16.92 10.40 -4.03
N ARG A 78 -16.06 11.13 -4.73
CA ARG A 78 -15.85 12.57 -4.54
C ARG A 78 -17.13 13.37 -4.79
N ASP A 79 -17.84 13.05 -5.86
CA ASP A 79 -19.09 13.71 -6.25
C ASP A 79 -20.21 13.54 -5.18
N THR A 80 -20.15 12.49 -4.37
CA THR A 80 -21.10 12.33 -3.25
C THR A 80 -20.97 13.40 -2.18
N GLY A 81 -19.80 14.02 -2.03
CA GLY A 81 -19.49 14.97 -0.96
C GLY A 81 -19.56 14.39 0.46
N ARG A 82 -19.70 13.07 0.63
CA ARG A 82 -19.96 12.41 1.91
C ARG A 82 -18.71 12.01 2.66
N TYR A 83 -17.60 11.86 1.97
CA TYR A 83 -16.37 11.27 2.50
C TYR A 83 -15.22 12.26 2.43
N ARG A 84 -14.45 12.32 3.50
CA ARG A 84 -13.10 12.84 3.44
C ARG A 84 -12.18 11.72 2.98
N MET A 85 -11.60 11.89 1.81
CA MET A 85 -10.75 10.88 1.19
C MET A 85 -9.28 11.21 1.41
N VAL A 86 -8.56 10.30 2.05
CA VAL A 86 -7.15 10.48 2.43
C VAL A 86 -6.33 9.31 1.90
N VAL A 87 -5.20 9.60 1.28
CA VAL A 87 -4.20 8.57 0.99
C VAL A 87 -3.43 8.30 2.29
N PHE A 88 -3.46 7.06 2.76
CA PHE A 88 -2.69 6.62 3.92
C PHE A 88 -1.70 5.54 3.47
N THR A 89 -0.43 5.89 3.40
CA THR A 89 0.60 5.05 2.78
C THR A 89 1.85 4.92 3.66
N LYS A 90 2.52 3.79 3.51
CA LYS A 90 3.80 3.50 4.17
C LYS A 90 4.96 3.78 3.22
N GLY A 91 6.02 4.39 3.71
CA GLY A 91 7.25 4.57 2.95
C GLY A 91 7.99 5.86 3.27
N GLU A 92 8.94 6.20 2.40
CA GLU A 92 9.71 7.44 2.50
C GLU A 92 8.88 8.61 1.94
N LEU A 93 8.87 9.73 2.67
CA LEU A 93 8.00 10.87 2.40
C LEU A 93 8.06 11.34 0.94
N LEU A 94 9.25 11.69 0.47
CA LEU A 94 9.43 12.23 -0.88
C LEU A 94 9.08 11.23 -1.98
N ASP A 95 9.36 9.95 -1.75
CA ASP A 95 9.05 8.88 -2.71
C ASP A 95 7.53 8.72 -2.85
N GLN A 96 6.81 8.62 -1.74
CA GLN A 96 5.36 8.45 -1.74
C GLN A 96 4.63 9.69 -2.27
N GLU A 97 5.07 10.90 -1.90
CA GLU A 97 4.52 12.15 -2.46
C GLU A 97 4.70 12.22 -3.97
N ASN A 98 5.90 11.95 -4.47
CA ASN A 98 6.18 11.93 -5.90
C ASN A 98 5.39 10.86 -6.64
N LYS A 99 5.28 9.65 -6.09
CA LYS A 99 4.49 8.54 -6.65
C LYS A 99 3.01 8.94 -6.74
N PHE A 100 2.47 9.50 -5.67
CA PHE A 100 1.08 9.97 -5.62
C PHE A 100 0.83 11.09 -6.63
N HIS A 101 1.73 12.07 -6.73
CA HIS A 101 1.62 13.14 -7.71
C HIS A 101 1.62 12.61 -9.15
N ARG A 102 2.55 11.70 -9.48
CA ARG A 102 2.66 11.10 -10.82
C ARG A 102 1.48 10.19 -11.18
N SER A 103 0.79 9.60 -10.20
CA SER A 103 -0.38 8.75 -10.45
C SER A 103 -1.57 9.50 -11.06
N GLY A 104 -1.60 10.84 -10.94
CA GLY A 104 -2.73 11.66 -11.34
C GLY A 104 -3.96 11.48 -10.46
N LEU A 105 -3.81 10.92 -9.25
CA LEU A 105 -4.91 10.71 -8.30
C LEU A 105 -5.13 11.87 -7.34
N ARG A 106 -4.19 12.83 -7.28
CA ARG A 106 -4.24 13.95 -6.33
C ARG A 106 -5.58 14.69 -6.30
N PRO A 107 -6.28 14.95 -7.43
CA PRO A 107 -7.55 15.68 -7.43
C PRO A 107 -8.69 14.98 -6.68
N TYR A 108 -8.60 13.68 -6.47
CA TYR A 108 -9.64 12.89 -5.80
C TYR A 108 -9.52 12.86 -4.29
N PHE A 109 -8.37 13.28 -3.73
CA PHE A 109 -8.09 13.17 -2.30
C PHE A 109 -7.97 14.54 -1.64
N ASP A 110 -8.41 14.61 -0.39
CA ASP A 110 -8.32 15.80 0.45
C ASP A 110 -6.91 15.95 1.02
N ASP A 111 -6.25 14.80 1.34
CA ASP A 111 -4.94 14.80 1.97
C ASP A 111 -4.14 13.53 1.65
N ILE A 112 -2.85 13.55 2.00
CA ILE A 112 -1.97 12.39 2.02
C ILE A 112 -1.26 12.33 3.37
N VAL A 113 -1.27 11.16 4.01
CA VAL A 113 -0.55 10.89 5.25
C VAL A 113 0.40 9.73 5.02
N ILE A 114 1.68 9.99 5.22
CA ILE A 114 2.76 9.04 5.01
C ILE A 114 3.32 8.65 6.36
N VAL A 115 3.44 7.34 6.59
CA VAL A 115 3.93 6.77 7.85
C VAL A 115 5.05 5.78 7.59
N SER A 116 5.90 5.55 8.59
CA SER A 116 6.91 4.49 8.53
C SER A 116 6.27 3.10 8.55
N GLU A 117 5.18 2.95 9.33
CA GLU A 117 4.41 1.72 9.45
C GLU A 117 2.94 2.00 9.74
N LYS A 118 2.03 1.16 9.22
CA LYS A 118 0.59 1.23 9.44
C LYS A 118 0.18 0.42 10.69
N THR A 119 0.66 0.86 11.84
CA THR A 119 0.32 0.24 13.14
C THR A 119 -1.05 0.71 13.67
N PRO A 120 -1.67 0.00 14.63
CA PRO A 120 -2.86 0.46 15.34
C PRO A 120 -2.74 1.90 15.84
N ASP A 121 -1.57 2.26 16.40
CA ASP A 121 -1.26 3.62 16.83
C ASP A 121 -1.24 4.64 15.68
N ALA A 122 -0.74 4.26 14.51
CA ALA A 122 -0.75 5.13 13.34
C ALA A 122 -2.18 5.46 12.90
N TYR A 123 -3.10 4.48 12.92
CA TYR A 123 -4.52 4.69 12.67
C TYR A 123 -5.19 5.56 13.73
N ASN A 124 -4.86 5.39 15.01
CA ASN A 124 -5.35 6.25 16.08
C ASN A 124 -4.88 7.71 15.89
N ARG A 125 -3.61 7.91 15.51
CA ARG A 125 -3.09 9.26 15.19
C ARG A 125 -3.78 9.87 13.98
N LEU A 126 -4.05 9.05 12.94
CA LEU A 126 -4.81 9.47 11.76
C LEU A 126 -6.21 9.98 12.15
N CYS A 127 -6.94 9.19 12.95
CA CYS A 127 -8.25 9.60 13.46
C CYS A 127 -8.20 10.90 14.25
N LYS A 128 -7.21 11.04 15.13
CA LYS A 128 -7.00 12.27 15.90
C LYS A 128 -6.70 13.47 15.02
N GLN A 129 -5.85 13.31 14.00
CA GLN A 129 -5.47 14.37 13.04
C GLN A 129 -6.72 14.91 12.33
N PHE A 130 -7.65 14.05 11.95
CA PHE A 130 -8.85 14.43 11.21
C PHE A 130 -10.09 14.65 12.07
N GLY A 131 -9.98 14.50 13.39
CA GLY A 131 -11.08 14.72 14.33
C GLY A 131 -12.22 13.71 14.19
N VAL A 132 -11.93 12.46 13.77
CA VAL A 132 -12.92 11.40 13.59
C VAL A 132 -12.73 10.29 14.62
N LYS A 133 -13.84 9.57 14.94
CA LYS A 133 -13.77 8.37 15.77
C LYS A 133 -13.34 7.18 14.92
N ILE A 134 -12.71 6.17 15.53
CA ILE A 134 -12.24 4.98 14.83
C ILE A 134 -13.37 4.25 14.07
N GLY A 135 -14.58 4.18 14.63
CA GLY A 135 -15.74 3.60 13.96
C GLY A 135 -16.25 4.37 12.73
N GLN A 136 -15.69 5.57 12.46
CA GLN A 136 -15.96 6.35 11.26
C GLN A 136 -14.85 6.21 10.20
N LEU A 137 -13.78 5.49 10.52
CA LEU A 137 -12.67 5.22 9.62
C LEU A 137 -12.96 3.95 8.80
N LEU A 138 -12.83 4.07 7.49
CA LEU A 138 -12.80 2.96 6.56
C LEU A 138 -11.44 2.92 5.87
N MET A 139 -10.66 1.88 6.10
CA MET A 139 -9.44 1.59 5.34
C MET A 139 -9.79 0.73 4.13
N VAL A 140 -9.27 1.10 2.97
CA VAL A 140 -9.34 0.30 1.74
C VAL A 140 -7.92 0.00 1.30
N GLY A 141 -7.56 -1.26 1.26
CA GLY A 141 -6.18 -1.66 0.95
C GLY A 141 -6.07 -3.09 0.42
N ASP A 142 -4.90 -3.43 -0.07
CA ASP A 142 -4.58 -4.71 -0.68
C ASP A 142 -3.81 -5.65 0.25
N SER A 143 -3.07 -5.14 1.22
CA SER A 143 -2.32 -5.96 2.17
C SER A 143 -3.12 -6.21 3.44
N TYR A 144 -3.46 -7.49 3.68
CA TYR A 144 -4.16 -7.83 4.92
C TYR A 144 -3.35 -7.50 6.19
N PRO A 145 -2.07 -7.88 6.33
CA PRO A 145 -1.31 -7.61 7.53
C PRO A 145 -0.99 -6.12 7.74
N GLU A 146 -0.85 -5.34 6.67
CA GLU A 146 -0.45 -3.93 6.77
C GLU A 146 -1.63 -2.97 6.78
N ASP A 147 -2.66 -3.22 5.97
CA ASP A 147 -3.79 -2.31 5.81
C ASP A 147 -4.98 -2.69 6.68
N ILE A 148 -5.29 -3.98 6.71
CA ILE A 148 -6.56 -4.49 7.20
C ILE A 148 -6.50 -4.85 8.68
N ALA A 149 -5.57 -5.71 9.07
CA ALA A 149 -5.48 -6.22 10.44
C ALA A 149 -5.36 -5.10 11.48
N PRO A 150 -4.46 -4.08 11.32
CA PRO A 150 -4.26 -3.05 12.34
C PRO A 150 -5.48 -2.15 12.55
N VAL A 151 -6.27 -1.87 11.51
CA VAL A 151 -7.47 -1.04 11.65
C VAL A 151 -8.62 -1.82 12.27
N LEU A 152 -8.75 -3.12 11.97
CA LEU A 152 -9.76 -3.99 12.58
C LEU A 152 -9.50 -4.20 14.07
N GLU A 153 -8.22 -4.35 14.46
CA GLU A 153 -7.80 -4.54 15.86
C GLU A 153 -8.33 -3.41 16.77
N ILE A 154 -8.39 -2.19 16.29
CA ILE A 154 -8.86 -1.03 17.05
C ILE A 154 -10.32 -0.67 16.80
N GLY A 155 -11.08 -1.51 16.09
CA GLY A 155 -12.52 -1.36 15.86
C GLY A 155 -12.92 -0.46 14.68
N GLY A 156 -12.01 -0.17 13.78
CA GLY A 156 -12.30 0.50 12.51
C GLY A 156 -12.93 -0.45 11.48
N TRP A 157 -13.24 0.08 10.31
CA TRP A 157 -13.77 -0.67 9.18
C TRP A 157 -12.69 -0.88 8.12
N ALA A 158 -12.75 -2.01 7.43
CA ALA A 158 -11.81 -2.35 6.38
C ALA A 158 -12.50 -2.92 5.14
N VAL A 159 -11.98 -2.54 3.97
CA VAL A 159 -12.25 -3.20 2.69
C VAL A 159 -10.94 -3.76 2.19
N HIS A 160 -10.88 -5.08 2.08
CA HIS A 160 -9.73 -5.79 1.53
C HIS A 160 -9.97 -6.06 0.05
N ILE A 161 -9.06 -5.57 -0.80
CA ILE A 161 -9.06 -5.79 -2.25
C ILE A 161 -7.69 -6.39 -2.57
N PRO A 162 -7.53 -7.71 -2.43
CA PRO A 162 -6.24 -8.34 -2.63
C PRO A 162 -5.73 -8.10 -4.05
N ASN A 163 -4.47 -7.75 -4.17
CA ASN A 163 -3.79 -7.71 -5.44
C ASN A 163 -3.38 -9.12 -5.83
N ASP A 164 -3.47 -9.48 -7.12
CA ASP A 164 -3.16 -10.84 -7.55
C ASP A 164 -1.78 -11.28 -7.04
N MET A 165 -1.80 -12.39 -6.27
CA MET A 165 -0.65 -13.27 -6.07
C MET A 165 0.40 -12.96 -4.99
N ASP A 166 0.13 -12.21 -3.95
CA ASP A 166 0.97 -12.37 -2.77
C ASP A 166 0.55 -13.61 -2.00
N SER A 167 1.42 -14.63 -2.01
CA SER A 167 1.20 -15.90 -1.31
C SER A 167 0.95 -15.73 0.21
N GLU A 168 1.33 -14.58 0.76
CA GLU A 168 1.09 -14.22 2.15
C GLU A 168 -0.40 -13.90 2.42
N ASP A 169 -1.15 -13.42 1.44
CA ASP A 169 -2.57 -13.09 1.62
C ASP A 169 -3.50 -14.31 1.58
N ILE A 170 -3.06 -15.45 1.04
CA ILE A 170 -3.86 -16.68 0.98
C ILE A 170 -4.26 -17.16 2.38
N GLU A 171 -3.38 -17.02 3.36
CA GLU A 171 -3.64 -17.38 4.77
C GLU A 171 -4.80 -16.58 5.36
N TYR A 172 -5.01 -15.36 4.86
CA TYR A 172 -6.00 -14.43 5.41
C TYR A 172 -7.34 -14.44 4.66
N LEU A 173 -7.45 -15.13 3.53
CA LEU A 173 -8.68 -15.16 2.72
C LEU A 173 -9.89 -15.70 3.48
N ASN A 174 -9.68 -16.58 4.46
CA ASN A 174 -10.73 -17.21 5.25
C ASN A 174 -11.04 -16.47 6.57
N LYS A 175 -10.36 -15.36 6.89
CA LYS A 175 -10.64 -14.61 8.12
C LYS A 175 -11.95 -13.84 7.97
N ILE A 176 -12.87 -14.06 8.90
CA ILE A 176 -14.15 -13.36 8.98
C ILE A 176 -14.09 -12.34 10.11
N HIS A 177 -14.55 -11.13 9.86
CA HIS A 177 -14.66 -10.08 10.85
C HIS A 177 -15.88 -9.20 10.54
N PRO A 178 -16.69 -8.77 11.54
CA PRO A 178 -17.92 -8.00 11.29
C PRO A 178 -17.69 -6.64 10.62
N HIS A 179 -16.47 -6.09 10.73
CA HIS A 179 -16.09 -4.82 10.10
C HIS A 179 -15.21 -5.01 8.86
N LEU A 180 -15.11 -6.22 8.33
CA LEU A 180 -14.34 -6.54 7.14
C LEU A 180 -15.25 -6.85 5.96
N LEU A 181 -15.04 -6.14 4.87
CA LEU A 181 -15.58 -6.45 3.56
C LEU A 181 -14.45 -6.88 2.63
N ARG A 182 -14.69 -7.85 1.77
CA ARG A 182 -13.77 -8.22 0.68
C ARG A 182 -14.42 -7.93 -0.65
N LEU A 183 -13.64 -7.32 -1.53
CA LEU A 183 -14.02 -7.03 -2.90
C LEU A 183 -12.94 -7.56 -3.84
N SER A 184 -13.35 -7.93 -5.04
CA SER A 184 -12.42 -8.36 -6.08
C SER A 184 -11.81 -7.19 -6.85
N ARG A 185 -12.51 -6.05 -6.90
CA ARG A 185 -12.08 -4.86 -7.64
C ARG A 185 -12.50 -3.59 -6.93
N PHE A 186 -11.67 -2.57 -7.06
CA PHE A 186 -11.94 -1.26 -6.47
C PHE A 186 -13.25 -0.63 -6.96
N ALA A 187 -13.66 -0.93 -8.19
CA ALA A 187 -14.90 -0.41 -8.76
C ALA A 187 -16.17 -0.85 -8.01
N GLU A 188 -16.13 -2.00 -7.32
CA GLU A 188 -17.23 -2.53 -6.53
C GLU A 188 -17.51 -1.69 -5.27
N LEU A 189 -16.51 -0.93 -4.81
CA LEU A 189 -16.61 -0.08 -3.62
C LEU A 189 -17.78 0.90 -3.70
N ILE A 190 -18.09 1.43 -4.89
CA ILE A 190 -19.18 2.40 -5.07
C ILE A 190 -20.55 1.81 -4.72
N GLU A 191 -20.75 0.52 -4.93
CA GLU A 191 -22.01 -0.15 -4.64
C GLU A 191 -22.27 -0.25 -3.13
N PHE A 192 -21.20 -0.42 -2.35
CA PHE A 192 -21.27 -0.46 -0.88
C PHE A 192 -21.42 0.92 -0.25
N LEU A 193 -20.81 1.92 -0.85
CA LEU A 193 -20.80 3.28 -0.35
C LEU A 193 -21.90 4.15 -0.96
N SER A 194 -22.76 3.58 -1.82
CA SER A 194 -23.89 4.26 -2.41
C SER A 194 -24.94 4.68 -1.33
N PRO A 195 -25.59 5.85 -1.47
CA PRO A 195 -26.60 6.32 -0.54
C PRO A 195 -27.92 5.53 -0.56
N TYR A 196 -28.14 4.65 -1.52
CA TYR A 196 -29.27 3.75 -1.51
C TYR A 196 -28.94 2.54 -0.65
N PRO A 197 -29.60 2.39 0.54
CA PRO A 197 -29.45 1.16 1.29
C PRO A 197 -30.02 0.04 0.41
N ARG A 198 -29.18 -0.77 -0.22
CA ARG A 198 -29.58 -2.15 -0.44
C ARG A 198 -29.90 -2.65 0.95
N LEU A 199 -31.14 -3.05 1.19
CA LEU A 199 -31.52 -3.83 2.36
C LEU A 199 -30.46 -4.91 2.46
N ILE A 200 -29.57 -4.78 3.44
CA ILE A 200 -28.62 -5.84 3.75
C ILE A 200 -29.52 -7.01 4.13
N ASP A 201 -29.62 -7.97 3.25
CA ASP A 201 -30.35 -9.18 3.50
C ASP A 201 -29.70 -9.84 4.72
N LYS A 202 -30.41 -9.78 5.85
CA LYS A 202 -29.94 -10.36 7.12
C LYS A 202 -29.64 -11.84 7.03
N SER A 203 -29.94 -12.49 5.90
CA SER A 203 -29.62 -13.90 5.62
C SER A 203 -28.13 -14.15 5.37
N ILE A 204 -27.29 -13.10 5.17
CA ILE A 204 -25.84 -13.25 4.96
C ILE A 204 -25.07 -13.20 6.30
N LEU A 205 -25.73 -12.90 7.40
CA LEU A 205 -25.15 -12.79 8.74
C LEU A 205 -25.54 -13.94 9.69
N SER A 206 -26.09 -15.02 9.13
CA SER A 206 -26.42 -16.25 9.89
C SER A 206 -25.46 -17.39 9.56
#